data_d507050d89ec30caa0cdbcf8d0b33023
#
_entry.id   d507050d89ec30caa0cdbcf8d0b33023
#
_cell.length_a   1.000
_cell.length_b   1.000
_cell.length_c   1.000
_cell.angle_alpha   90.00
_cell.angle_beta   90.00
_cell.angle_gamma   90.00
#
_symmetry.space_group_name_H-M   'P 1'
#
loop_
_entity.id
_entity.type
_entity.pdbx_description
1 polymer ?
#
loop_
_entity_poly.entity_id
_entity_poly.type
_entity_poly.pdbx_seq_one_letter_code
_entity_poly.pdbx_strand_id
1 'polypeptide(L)'
;MSAKKTLDDKLADANEIIRQRNAELLALRKEVAALRKSDDTAREIREQIYKIAAYDPDPPEWIVRYRAGAERGCPITMWSDWHYGERVFKSQVGGVNEFNRNIAKTRVRRLTETTCDLAFSHMGNAKHKYPGIVVCLGGDMLGGDIHEELAKTPDRTTQQAIEDLI
;
A
#
# COMPACT_ATOMS: atom_id res chain seq x y z
N MET A 1 -49.81 35.74 -26.39
CA MET A 1 -48.91 36.88 -26.71
C MET A 1 -47.59 36.66 -25.95
N SER A 2 -46.53 36.25 -26.65
CA SER A 2 -45.22 36.05 -26.03
C SER A 2 -44.51 37.42 -25.93
N ALA A 3 -44.25 37.85 -24.70
CA ALA A 3 -43.48 39.09 -24.48
C ALA A 3 -42.10 38.97 -25.08
N LYS A 4 -41.70 39.90 -25.97
CA LYS A 4 -40.33 39.96 -26.49
C LYS A 4 -39.39 40.33 -25.35
N LYS A 5 -38.46 39.40 -24.97
CA LYS A 5 -37.39 39.69 -24.01
C LYS A 5 -36.64 40.95 -24.42
N THR A 6 -36.42 41.84 -23.48
CA THR A 6 -35.63 43.07 -23.70
C THR A 6 -34.15 42.71 -23.93
N LEU A 7 -33.38 43.66 -24.46
CA LEU A 7 -31.94 43.44 -24.68
C LEU A 7 -31.20 43.21 -23.35
N ASP A 8 -31.65 43.89 -22.29
CA ASP A 8 -31.09 43.74 -20.93
C ASP A 8 -31.36 42.35 -20.35
N ASP A 9 -32.58 41.78 -20.58
CA ASP A 9 -32.90 40.42 -20.14
C ASP A 9 -32.02 39.38 -20.83
N LYS A 10 -31.73 39.56 -22.13
CA LYS A 10 -30.86 38.68 -22.89
C LYS A 10 -29.41 38.79 -22.41
N LEU A 11 -28.97 39.97 -22.03
CA LEU A 11 -27.62 40.19 -21.51
C LEU A 11 -27.45 39.55 -20.11
N ALA A 12 -28.48 39.66 -19.26
CA ALA A 12 -28.48 39.00 -17.95
C ALA A 12 -28.43 37.48 -18.08
N ASP A 13 -29.26 36.89 -18.96
CA ASP A 13 -29.23 35.46 -19.23
C ASP A 13 -27.83 35.00 -19.74
N ALA A 14 -27.24 35.74 -20.67
CA ALA A 14 -25.93 35.42 -21.21
C ALA A 14 -24.83 35.51 -20.12
N ASN A 15 -24.87 36.50 -19.25
CA ASN A 15 -23.94 36.62 -18.14
C ASN A 15 -24.08 35.47 -17.13
N GLU A 16 -25.29 35.02 -16.86
CA GLU A 16 -25.52 33.87 -15.99
C GLU A 16 -24.96 32.58 -16.58
N ILE A 17 -25.18 32.36 -17.88
CA ILE A 17 -24.61 31.21 -18.61
C ILE A 17 -23.08 31.24 -18.56
N ILE A 18 -22.48 32.42 -18.78
CA ILE A 18 -21.02 32.60 -18.73
C ILE A 18 -20.52 32.26 -17.31
N ARG A 19 -21.22 32.70 -16.28
CA ARG A 19 -20.86 32.44 -14.88
C ARG A 19 -20.90 30.96 -14.56
N GLN A 20 -21.95 30.25 -15.00
CA GLN A 20 -22.08 28.80 -14.83
C GLN A 20 -20.98 28.04 -15.57
N ARG A 21 -20.70 28.39 -16.83
CA ARG A 21 -19.62 27.77 -17.61
C ARG A 21 -18.23 28.01 -17.02
N ASN A 22 -18.00 29.19 -16.47
CA ASN A 22 -16.73 29.48 -15.79
C ASN A 22 -16.58 28.64 -14.51
N ALA A 23 -17.65 28.42 -13.76
CA ALA A 23 -17.63 27.53 -12.59
C ALA A 23 -17.35 26.07 -12.97
N GLU A 24 -18.02 25.56 -14.02
CA GLU A 24 -17.76 24.22 -14.57
C GLU A 24 -16.29 24.08 -15.03
N LEU A 25 -15.78 25.05 -15.76
CA LEU A 25 -14.39 25.04 -16.21
C LEU A 25 -13.39 25.02 -15.06
N LEU A 26 -13.67 25.74 -13.98
CA LEU A 26 -12.83 25.75 -12.79
C LEU A 26 -12.83 24.38 -12.09
N ALA A 27 -14.00 23.73 -11.99
CA ALA A 27 -14.14 22.40 -11.43
C ALA A 27 -13.38 21.37 -12.25
N LEU A 28 -13.57 21.35 -13.57
CA LEU A 28 -12.85 20.45 -14.48
C LEU A 28 -11.33 20.67 -14.43
N ARG A 29 -10.85 21.90 -14.35
CA ARG A 29 -9.41 22.18 -14.21
C ARG A 29 -8.83 21.61 -12.91
N LYS A 30 -9.57 21.67 -11.79
CA LYS A 30 -9.15 21.05 -10.52
C LYS A 30 -9.10 19.52 -10.65
N GLU A 31 -10.09 18.93 -11.29
CA GLU A 31 -10.15 17.48 -11.50
C GLU A 31 -8.98 17.01 -12.39
N VAL A 32 -8.72 17.68 -13.51
CA VAL A 32 -7.58 17.37 -14.38
C VAL A 32 -6.25 17.53 -13.65
N ALA A 33 -6.11 18.55 -12.80
CA ALA A 33 -4.89 18.73 -12.01
C ALA A 33 -4.69 17.60 -10.98
N ALA A 34 -5.77 17.13 -10.35
CA ALA A 34 -5.73 16.00 -9.42
C ALA A 34 -5.37 14.69 -10.12
N LEU A 35 -5.97 14.42 -11.29
CA LEU A 35 -5.66 13.23 -12.11
C LEU A 35 -4.22 13.23 -12.58
N ARG A 36 -3.69 14.36 -13.06
CA ARG A 36 -2.28 14.49 -13.47
C ARG A 36 -1.32 14.21 -12.31
N LYS A 37 -1.60 14.76 -11.13
CA LYS A 37 -0.78 14.50 -9.95
C LYS A 37 -0.77 13.02 -9.57
N SER A 38 -1.93 12.35 -9.67
CA SER A 38 -2.04 10.91 -9.42
C SER A 38 -1.24 10.08 -10.45
N ASP A 39 -1.28 10.47 -11.72
CA ASP A 39 -0.55 9.77 -12.79
C ASP A 39 0.98 9.95 -12.64
N ASP A 40 1.42 11.17 -12.30
CA ASP A 40 2.84 11.44 -12.02
C ASP A 40 3.34 10.59 -10.85
N THR A 41 2.57 10.49 -9.78
CA THR A 41 2.89 9.65 -8.62
C THR A 41 2.97 8.18 -8.99
N ALA A 42 2.00 7.67 -9.78
CA ALA A 42 2.02 6.28 -10.25
C ALA A 42 3.22 5.98 -11.15
N ARG A 43 3.64 6.94 -11.96
CA ARG A 43 4.83 6.82 -12.80
C ARG A 43 6.10 6.76 -11.96
N GLU A 44 6.26 7.63 -10.97
CA GLU A 44 7.39 7.63 -10.06
C GLU A 44 7.52 6.30 -9.30
N ILE A 45 6.40 5.75 -8.81
CA ILE A 45 6.37 4.45 -8.15
C ILE A 45 6.82 3.34 -9.12
N ARG A 46 6.29 3.32 -10.34
CA ARG A 46 6.71 2.34 -11.38
C ARG A 46 8.21 2.44 -11.65
N GLU A 47 8.74 3.65 -11.81
CA GLU A 47 10.18 3.85 -12.04
C GLU A 47 11.03 3.34 -10.89
N GLN A 48 10.58 3.52 -9.64
CA GLN A 48 11.27 2.97 -8.47
C GLN A 48 11.20 1.45 -8.43
N ILE A 49 10.04 0.85 -8.74
CA ILE A 49 9.89 -0.61 -8.82
C ILE A 49 10.80 -1.19 -9.91
N TYR A 50 10.89 -0.55 -11.09
CA TYR A 50 11.80 -0.99 -12.14
C TYR A 50 13.27 -0.87 -11.74
N LYS A 51 13.65 0.18 -11.01
CA LYS A 51 15.02 0.32 -10.47
C LYS A 51 15.33 -0.79 -9.47
N ILE A 52 14.38 -1.13 -8.58
CA ILE A 52 14.54 -2.24 -7.63
C ILE A 52 14.63 -3.57 -8.39
N ALA A 53 13.78 -3.80 -9.40
CA ALA A 53 13.80 -5.03 -10.20
C ALA A 53 15.07 -5.17 -11.06
N ALA A 54 15.70 -4.05 -11.44
CA ALA A 54 16.97 -4.04 -12.16
C ALA A 54 18.20 -4.18 -11.25
N TYR A 55 17.99 -4.07 -9.93
CA TYR A 55 19.05 -4.26 -8.95
C TYR A 55 19.25 -5.75 -8.74
N ASP A 56 20.44 -6.23 -9.11
CA ASP A 56 20.91 -7.60 -8.80
C ASP A 56 21.71 -7.52 -7.51
N PRO A 57 21.10 -7.77 -6.35
CA PRO A 57 21.77 -7.63 -5.08
C PRO A 57 22.80 -8.74 -4.92
N ASP A 58 24.02 -8.36 -4.58
CA ASP A 58 25.02 -9.34 -4.16
C ASP A 58 24.45 -10.14 -2.98
N PRO A 59 24.46 -11.47 -3.07
CA PRO A 59 23.98 -12.30 -1.97
C PRO A 59 24.84 -12.04 -0.73
N PRO A 60 24.24 -12.00 0.47
CA PRO A 60 24.97 -11.81 1.71
C PRO A 60 26.14 -12.79 1.83
N GLU A 61 27.29 -12.34 2.31
CA GLU A 61 28.50 -13.17 2.42
C GLU A 61 28.28 -14.50 3.16
N TRP A 62 27.33 -14.54 4.11
CA TRP A 62 26.99 -15.76 4.86
C TRP A 62 26.27 -16.82 4.01
N ILE A 63 25.67 -16.43 2.87
CA ILE A 63 25.09 -17.35 1.87
C ILE A 63 26.19 -17.93 0.98
N VAL A 64 27.17 -17.10 0.59
CA VAL A 64 28.19 -17.44 -0.41
C VAL A 64 29.39 -18.17 0.20
N ARG A 65 29.75 -17.86 1.44
CA ARG A 65 30.91 -18.49 2.10
C ARG A 65 30.54 -19.84 2.67
N TYR A 66 30.66 -20.87 1.84
CA TYR A 66 30.59 -22.27 2.27
C TYR A 66 31.91 -22.71 2.93
N ARG A 67 31.86 -23.00 4.21
CA ARG A 67 32.97 -23.73 4.88
C ARG A 67 32.58 -25.20 4.98
N ALA A 68 33.37 -26.08 4.31
CA ALA A 68 33.17 -27.51 4.41
C ALA A 68 33.31 -27.98 5.87
N GLY A 69 32.40 -28.86 6.33
CA GLY A 69 32.49 -29.53 7.63
C GLY A 69 31.62 -28.98 8.76
N ALA A 70 30.79 -27.97 8.55
CA ALA A 70 29.75 -27.57 9.52
C ALA A 70 28.37 -27.97 9.01
N GLU A 71 27.60 -28.70 9.82
CA GLU A 71 26.16 -28.84 9.60
C GLU A 71 25.54 -27.47 9.70
N ARG A 72 25.20 -26.88 8.56
CA ARG A 72 24.63 -25.52 8.47
C ARG A 72 23.25 -25.61 7.89
N GLY A 73 22.32 -25.06 8.60
CA GLY A 73 21.00 -24.74 8.10
C GLY A 73 20.84 -23.23 7.92
N CYS A 74 19.86 -22.84 7.14
CA CYS A 74 19.35 -21.47 7.09
C CYS A 74 17.84 -21.57 7.23
N PRO A 75 17.25 -21.01 8.28
CA PRO A 75 15.78 -20.95 8.39
C PRO A 75 15.22 -20.15 7.21
N ILE A 76 14.16 -20.68 6.64
CA ILE A 76 13.40 -20.00 5.58
C ILE A 76 11.97 -19.87 6.08
N THR A 77 11.41 -18.70 6.02
CA THR A 77 10.01 -18.43 6.36
C THR A 77 9.34 -17.70 5.22
N MET A 78 8.05 -17.94 5.06
CA MET A 78 7.22 -17.26 4.09
C MET A 78 6.16 -16.45 4.83
N TRP A 79 6.09 -15.15 4.54
CA TRP A 79 5.11 -14.25 5.09
C TRP A 79 4.20 -13.76 3.98
N SER A 80 2.89 -13.80 4.22
CA SER A 80 1.86 -13.35 3.28
C SER A 80 0.64 -12.82 4.03
N ASP A 81 -0.30 -12.26 3.32
CA ASP A 81 -1.65 -11.94 3.81
C ASP A 81 -1.69 -10.99 5.01
N TRP A 82 -0.82 -9.99 5.03
CA TRP A 82 -0.85 -9.00 6.10
C TRP A 82 -2.03 -8.05 5.97
N HIS A 83 -2.49 -7.80 4.74
CA HIS A 83 -3.57 -6.87 4.42
C HIS A 83 -3.41 -5.53 5.14
N TYR A 84 -2.15 -5.03 5.20
CA TYR A 84 -1.84 -3.81 5.91
C TYR A 84 -2.57 -2.63 5.28
N GLY A 85 -3.30 -1.88 6.10
CA GLY A 85 -4.15 -0.78 5.64
C GLY A 85 -5.61 -1.16 5.47
N GLU A 86 -5.97 -2.45 5.49
CA GLU A 86 -7.37 -2.88 5.50
C GLU A 86 -8.03 -2.54 6.84
N ARG A 87 -9.33 -2.24 6.77
CA ARG A 87 -10.13 -1.94 7.95
C ARG A 87 -11.42 -2.76 7.94
N VAL A 88 -11.59 -3.57 8.98
CA VAL A 88 -12.80 -4.36 9.20
C VAL A 88 -13.43 -3.91 10.50
N PHE A 89 -14.68 -3.48 10.44
CA PHE A 89 -15.45 -3.10 11.63
C PHE A 89 -16.20 -4.30 12.20
N LYS A 90 -16.34 -4.34 13.51
CA LYS A 90 -17.12 -5.38 14.21
C LYS A 90 -18.53 -5.54 13.66
N SER A 91 -19.18 -4.44 13.25
CA SER A 91 -20.50 -4.46 12.66
C SER A 91 -20.61 -5.21 11.33
N GLN A 92 -19.50 -5.30 10.57
CA GLN A 92 -19.45 -5.99 9.28
C GLN A 92 -19.33 -7.51 9.43
N VAL A 93 -18.81 -7.97 10.57
CA VAL A 93 -18.50 -9.39 10.84
C VAL A 93 -19.26 -9.95 12.05
N GLY A 94 -20.47 -9.47 12.30
CA GLY A 94 -21.31 -9.98 13.39
C GLY A 94 -20.77 -9.77 14.80
N GLY A 95 -19.87 -8.79 14.99
CA GLY A 95 -19.29 -8.47 16.31
C GLY A 95 -18.12 -9.36 16.75
N VAL A 96 -17.77 -10.37 15.94
CA VAL A 96 -16.82 -11.43 16.32
C VAL A 96 -15.36 -10.97 16.20
N ASN A 97 -15.06 -10.08 15.24
CA ASN A 97 -13.70 -9.66 14.94
C ASN A 97 -13.63 -8.20 14.53
N GLU A 98 -12.44 -7.64 14.56
CA GLU A 98 -12.11 -6.35 13.98
C GLU A 98 -10.69 -6.39 13.44
N PHE A 99 -10.41 -5.59 12.43
CA PHE A 99 -9.08 -5.44 11.89
C PHE A 99 -8.82 -3.96 11.59
N ASN A 100 -7.62 -3.50 11.88
CA ASN A 100 -7.16 -2.15 11.62
C ASN A 100 -5.64 -2.10 11.63
N ARG A 101 -5.07 -0.98 11.23
CA ARG A 101 -3.63 -0.76 11.15
C ARG A 101 -2.87 -1.07 12.46
N ASN A 102 -3.41 -0.71 13.61
CA ASN A 102 -2.74 -0.96 14.89
C ASN A 102 -2.68 -2.45 15.21
N ILE A 103 -3.76 -3.17 14.91
CA ILE A 103 -3.82 -4.62 15.03
C ILE A 103 -2.82 -5.25 14.04
N ALA A 104 -2.78 -4.79 12.80
CA ALA A 104 -1.83 -5.25 11.80
C ALA A 104 -0.38 -5.04 12.27
N LYS A 105 -0.01 -3.84 12.70
CA LYS A 105 1.33 -3.55 13.26
C LYS A 105 1.71 -4.48 14.42
N THR A 106 0.78 -4.71 15.33
CA THR A 106 0.99 -5.60 16.48
C THR A 106 1.22 -7.04 16.02
N ARG A 107 0.43 -7.52 15.05
CA ARG A 107 0.56 -8.87 14.50
C ARG A 107 1.89 -9.07 13.76
N VAL A 108 2.27 -8.10 12.92
CA VAL A 108 3.55 -8.15 12.16
C VAL A 108 4.73 -8.14 13.13
N ARG A 109 4.73 -7.27 14.13
CA ARG A 109 5.77 -7.26 15.16
C ARG A 109 5.88 -8.58 15.87
N ARG A 110 4.75 -9.12 16.35
CA ARG A 110 4.72 -10.43 17.01
C ARG A 110 5.19 -11.56 16.11
N LEU A 111 4.81 -11.53 14.82
CA LEU A 111 5.29 -12.50 13.84
C LEU A 111 6.80 -12.44 13.72
N THR A 112 7.38 -11.25 13.60
CA THR A 112 8.83 -11.03 13.51
C THR A 112 9.54 -11.54 14.76
N GLU A 113 9.11 -11.11 15.95
CA GLU A 113 9.69 -11.52 17.23
C GLU A 113 9.62 -13.04 17.41
N THR A 114 8.45 -13.65 17.15
CA THR A 114 8.28 -15.09 17.28
C THR A 114 9.12 -15.85 16.26
N THR A 115 9.22 -15.36 15.02
CA THR A 115 10.05 -16.00 13.99
C THR A 115 11.53 -15.97 14.38
N CYS A 116 12.01 -14.84 14.87
CA CYS A 116 13.40 -14.74 15.36
C CYS A 116 13.65 -15.64 16.55
N ASP A 117 12.73 -15.69 17.51
CA ASP A 117 12.86 -16.54 18.69
C ASP A 117 12.85 -18.03 18.31
N LEU A 118 11.93 -18.45 17.45
CA LEU A 118 11.91 -19.83 16.95
C LEU A 118 13.21 -20.17 16.19
N ALA A 119 13.67 -19.30 15.29
CA ALA A 119 14.84 -19.56 14.48
C ALA A 119 16.13 -19.62 15.31
N PHE A 120 16.32 -18.70 16.23
CA PHE A 120 17.60 -18.50 16.90
C PHE A 120 17.65 -19.05 18.32
N SER A 121 16.53 -19.12 19.04
CA SER A 121 16.47 -19.62 20.41
C SER A 121 16.01 -21.07 20.47
N HIS A 122 15.01 -21.49 19.70
CA HIS A 122 14.46 -22.84 19.77
C HIS A 122 15.09 -23.81 18.77
N MET A 123 15.20 -23.42 17.50
CA MET A 123 15.77 -24.28 16.44
C MET A 123 17.29 -24.18 16.42
N GLY A 124 17.86 -23.03 16.77
CA GLY A 124 19.29 -22.82 16.94
C GLY A 124 19.73 -23.38 18.30
N ASN A 125 20.28 -24.55 18.33
CA ASN A 125 20.94 -25.06 19.56
C ASN A 125 22.42 -24.65 19.60
N ALA A 126 23.12 -24.95 20.71
CA ALA A 126 24.53 -24.61 20.86
C ALA A 126 25.46 -25.14 19.74
N LYS A 127 25.01 -26.17 19.01
CA LYS A 127 25.74 -26.78 17.88
C LYS A 127 25.40 -26.16 16.54
N HIS A 128 24.17 -25.59 16.38
CA HIS A 128 23.65 -25.05 15.13
C HIS A 128 23.40 -23.55 15.30
N LYS A 129 24.40 -22.75 14.98
CA LYS A 129 24.21 -21.28 14.87
C LYS A 129 23.86 -20.95 13.43
N TYR A 130 22.64 -20.54 13.20
CA TYR A 130 22.24 -20.01 11.90
C TYR A 130 22.87 -18.65 11.66
N PRO A 131 23.52 -18.44 10.51
CA PRO A 131 24.15 -17.15 10.18
C PRO A 131 23.11 -16.07 9.86
N GLY A 132 21.89 -16.47 9.54
CA GLY A 132 20.80 -15.59 9.18
C GLY A 132 19.51 -16.36 8.93
N ILE A 133 18.53 -15.67 8.45
CA ILE A 133 17.20 -16.18 8.07
C ILE A 133 16.80 -15.61 6.72
N VAL A 134 16.21 -16.41 5.88
CA VAL A 134 15.61 -15.97 4.62
C VAL A 134 14.12 -15.75 4.85
N VAL A 135 13.64 -14.54 4.60
CA VAL A 135 12.23 -14.20 4.65
C VAL A 135 11.73 -14.02 3.22
N CYS A 136 10.84 -14.92 2.80
CA CYS A 136 10.14 -14.80 1.53
C CYS A 136 8.85 -14.01 1.77
N LEU A 137 8.71 -12.89 1.07
CA LEU A 137 7.47 -12.10 1.07
C LEU A 137 6.56 -12.66 -0.02
N GLY A 138 5.41 -13.19 0.39
CA GLY A 138 4.37 -13.68 -0.50
C GLY A 138 3.50 -12.55 -1.06
N GLY A 139 2.24 -12.84 -1.37
CA GLY A 139 1.26 -11.84 -1.79
C GLY A 139 0.53 -11.16 -0.63
N ASP A 140 -0.31 -10.20 -0.97
CA ASP A 140 -1.31 -9.55 -0.11
C ASP A 140 -0.74 -8.91 1.18
N MET A 141 0.48 -8.34 1.06
CA MET A 141 1.10 -7.59 2.16
C MET A 141 0.35 -6.30 2.47
N LEU A 142 -0.23 -5.68 1.46
CA LEU A 142 -0.98 -4.44 1.55
C LEU A 142 -2.43 -4.69 1.21
N GLY A 143 -3.35 -4.15 2.02
CA GLY A 143 -4.73 -3.97 1.60
C GLY A 143 -4.75 -2.93 0.49
N GLY A 144 -5.10 -3.34 -0.74
CA GLY A 144 -5.04 -2.48 -1.91
C GLY A 144 -6.42 -2.19 -2.50
N ASP A 145 -6.44 -1.20 -3.39
CA ASP A 145 -7.62 -0.74 -4.13
C ASP A 145 -8.01 -1.70 -5.29
N ILE A 146 -7.57 -2.97 -5.24
CA ILE A 146 -7.77 -3.94 -6.32
C ILE A 146 -9.25 -4.35 -6.45
N HIS A 147 -10.01 -4.27 -5.36
CA HIS A 147 -11.44 -4.55 -5.35
C HIS A 147 -12.21 -3.30 -4.94
N GLU A 148 -13.24 -2.92 -5.71
CA GLU A 148 -14.09 -1.74 -5.44
C GLU A 148 -14.71 -1.74 -4.04
N GLU A 149 -14.95 -2.91 -3.46
CA GLU A 149 -15.46 -3.07 -2.10
C GLU A 149 -14.41 -2.73 -1.04
N LEU A 150 -13.14 -3.03 -1.31
CA LEU A 150 -12.01 -2.74 -0.42
C LEU A 150 -11.50 -1.31 -0.58
N ALA A 151 -11.67 -0.71 -1.75
CA ALA A 151 -11.28 0.69 -2.02
C ALA A 151 -11.99 1.73 -1.12
N LYS A 152 -13.12 1.35 -0.52
CA LYS A 152 -13.90 2.21 0.39
C LYS A 152 -13.48 2.12 1.86
N THR A 153 -12.62 1.18 2.20
CA THR A 153 -12.28 0.86 3.59
C THR A 153 -10.85 1.21 4.04
N PRO A 154 -9.87 1.51 3.17
CA PRO A 154 -8.53 1.83 3.63
C PRO A 154 -8.50 3.18 4.35
N ASP A 155 -7.84 3.23 5.49
CA ASP A 155 -7.58 4.49 6.23
C ASP A 155 -6.59 5.40 5.49
N ARG A 156 -5.85 4.86 4.50
CA ARG A 156 -4.77 5.55 3.78
C ARG A 156 -4.59 5.01 2.37
N THR A 157 -3.94 5.80 1.53
CA THR A 157 -3.49 5.37 0.21
C THR A 157 -2.45 4.25 0.32
N THR A 158 -2.33 3.42 -0.71
CA THR A 158 -1.31 2.35 -0.80
C THR A 158 0.11 2.89 -0.55
N GLN A 159 0.43 4.09 -1.07
CA GLN A 159 1.71 4.75 -0.83
C GLN A 159 1.97 5.02 0.66
N GLN A 160 0.98 5.57 1.37
CA GLN A 160 1.09 5.83 2.81
C GLN A 160 1.20 4.53 3.62
N ALA A 161 0.60 3.44 3.16
CA ALA A 161 0.73 2.13 3.78
C ALA A 161 2.14 1.56 3.63
N ILE A 162 2.78 1.77 2.47
CA ILE A 162 4.19 1.42 2.24
C ILE A 162 5.10 2.23 3.17
N GLU A 163 4.93 3.55 3.23
CA GLU A 163 5.72 4.43 4.09
C GLU A 163 5.60 4.07 5.58
N ASP A 164 4.45 3.57 6.01
CA ASP A 164 4.22 3.13 7.39
C ASP A 164 4.90 1.78 7.73
N LEU A 165 5.24 0.97 6.73
CA LEU A 165 5.84 -0.36 6.90
C LEU A 165 7.38 -0.35 6.87
N ILE A 166 7.97 0.70 6.31
CA ILE A 166 9.42 0.90 6.25
C ILE A 166 9.91 1.60 7.51
#